data_b409dcbec491b19845a07583c61e3582
#
_entry.id   b409dcbec491b19845a07583c61e3582
#
_cell.length_a   1.000
_cell.length_b   1.000
_cell.length_c   1.000
_cell.angle_alpha   90.00
_cell.angle_beta   90.00
_cell.angle_gamma   90.00
#
_symmetry.space_group_name_H-M   'P 1'
#
loop_
_entity.id
_entity.type
_entity.pdbx_description
1 polymer ?
#
loop_
_entity_poly.entity_id
_entity_poly.type
_entity_poly.pdbx_seq_one_letter_code
_entity_poly.pdbx_strand_id
1 'polypeptide(L)'
;FDVLKIEDLAVRFEEPLFQNINIDIKKQERVALVGDNGIGKTTLFKTILNQIIPYQGKIKFGSKVDVAYYDQEHSTLSLNKTIFDEISDNFPNMTNTEIRNSLALFNFKGEDVFKEISLLSGGEKSRVVLTSILLKQANFLILDEPTNHLDIASKEVLEDALNQFEGTIFFISHDRYFINKVATRVIELTNNKAISYDGNYDLYISHKIAIKPVKKENTDYLNMKQQNAMYRKQQNKIKKVENQISTLEQQINDLTNELHSDEVVNDYQKYNQISDQITDLENQLNDLLEQWEGAVTTYKEKK
;
A
#
# COMPACT_ATOMS: atom_id res chain seq x y z
N PHE A 1 4.10 -19.17 23.63
CA PHE A 1 3.29 -18.28 24.48
C PHE A 1 2.32 -17.53 23.58
N ASP A 2 1.03 -17.59 23.89
CA ASP A 2 -0.02 -16.91 23.14
C ASP A 2 0.06 -15.38 23.40
N VAL A 3 0.08 -14.60 22.34
CA VAL A 3 0.03 -13.14 22.38
C VAL A 3 -1.42 -12.66 22.32
N LEU A 4 -2.21 -13.28 21.44
CA LEU A 4 -3.63 -13.02 21.30
C LEU A 4 -4.38 -14.33 21.11
N LYS A 5 -5.49 -14.51 21.87
CA LYS A 5 -6.41 -15.62 21.70
C LYS A 5 -7.83 -15.09 21.59
N ILE A 6 -8.51 -15.48 20.52
CA ILE A 6 -9.91 -15.16 20.23
C ILE A 6 -10.69 -16.47 20.18
N GLU A 7 -11.78 -16.54 20.94
CA GLU A 7 -12.62 -17.74 21.07
C GLU A 7 -14.08 -17.37 20.75
N ASP A 8 -14.65 -18.01 19.73
CA ASP A 8 -16.05 -17.92 19.29
C ASP A 8 -16.58 -16.49 19.15
N LEU A 9 -15.73 -15.60 18.64
CA LEU A 9 -16.05 -14.19 18.51
C LEU A 9 -17.13 -13.97 17.45
N ALA A 10 -18.13 -13.16 17.81
CA ALA A 10 -19.16 -12.69 16.90
C ALA A 10 -19.40 -11.19 17.08
N VAL A 11 -19.52 -10.49 15.96
CA VAL A 11 -19.87 -9.06 15.91
C VAL A 11 -21.09 -8.90 15.03
N ARG A 12 -22.04 -8.09 15.48
CA ARG A 12 -23.23 -7.68 14.74
C ARG A 12 -23.49 -6.20 14.96
N PHE A 13 -24.05 -5.58 13.97
CA PHE A 13 -24.72 -4.29 14.04
C PHE A 13 -26.24 -4.53 13.94
N GLU A 14 -26.87 -4.11 12.87
CA GLU A 14 -28.26 -4.50 12.58
C GLU A 14 -28.31 -5.96 12.13
N GLU A 15 -27.34 -6.38 11.31
CA GLU A 15 -27.15 -7.76 10.87
C GLU A 15 -25.82 -8.34 11.36
N PRO A 16 -25.68 -9.69 11.41
CA PRO A 16 -24.42 -10.33 11.74
C PRO A 16 -23.34 -9.99 10.72
N LEU A 17 -22.22 -9.41 11.17
CA LEU A 17 -21.07 -9.12 10.32
C LEU A 17 -20.20 -10.38 10.16
N PHE A 18 -19.80 -10.97 11.27
CA PHE A 18 -19.12 -12.27 11.33
C PHE A 18 -19.41 -12.99 12.65
N GLN A 19 -19.23 -14.32 12.62
CA GLN A 19 -19.45 -15.17 13.79
C GLN A 19 -18.48 -16.36 13.82
N ASN A 20 -18.41 -17.03 14.98
CA ASN A 20 -17.56 -18.22 15.21
C ASN A 20 -16.08 -17.97 14.81
N ILE A 21 -15.58 -16.75 15.04
CA ILE A 21 -14.20 -16.42 14.73
C ILE A 21 -13.31 -16.91 15.86
N ASN A 22 -12.39 -17.79 15.51
CA ASN A 22 -11.37 -18.34 16.40
C ASN A 22 -10.00 -18.04 15.80
N ILE A 23 -9.15 -17.34 16.56
CA ILE A 23 -7.80 -16.94 16.14
C ILE A 23 -6.89 -17.11 17.34
N ASP A 24 -5.72 -17.68 17.12
CA ASP A 24 -4.61 -17.66 18.07
C ASP A 24 -3.36 -17.08 17.38
N ILE A 25 -2.69 -16.16 18.04
CA ILE A 25 -1.44 -15.56 17.57
C ILE A 25 -0.37 -15.77 18.62
N LYS A 26 0.76 -16.33 18.19
CA LYS A 26 1.89 -16.65 19.04
C LYS A 26 2.98 -15.57 18.95
N LYS A 27 3.88 -15.61 19.91
CA LYS A 27 5.02 -14.70 19.95
C LYS A 27 5.85 -14.78 18.66
N GLN A 28 6.26 -13.64 18.15
CA GLN A 28 7.08 -13.47 16.95
C GLN A 28 6.45 -13.92 15.63
N GLU A 29 5.14 -14.20 15.62
CA GLU A 29 4.43 -14.41 14.37
C GLU A 29 4.17 -13.08 13.65
N ARG A 30 4.20 -13.12 12.33
CA ARG A 30 3.78 -12.04 11.44
C ARG A 30 2.58 -12.52 10.65
N VAL A 31 1.40 -12.12 11.12
CA VAL A 31 0.12 -12.64 10.62
C VAL A 31 -0.56 -11.60 9.77
N ALA A 32 -0.83 -11.94 8.50
CA ALA A 32 -1.66 -11.12 7.63
C ALA A 32 -3.13 -11.54 7.73
N LEU A 33 -4.03 -10.59 7.93
CA LEU A 33 -5.47 -10.79 7.86
C LEU A 33 -5.97 -10.41 6.46
N VAL A 34 -6.49 -11.37 5.73
CA VAL A 34 -7.05 -11.19 4.39
C VAL A 34 -8.54 -11.55 4.37
N GLY A 35 -9.25 -11.12 3.35
CA GLY A 35 -10.67 -11.40 3.16
C GLY A 35 -11.31 -10.35 2.26
N ASP A 36 -12.55 -10.60 1.84
CA ASP A 36 -13.28 -9.70 0.95
C ASP A 36 -13.46 -8.30 1.54
N ASN A 37 -13.70 -7.31 0.68
CA ASN A 37 -13.99 -5.95 1.13
C ASN A 37 -15.33 -5.95 1.87
N GLY A 38 -15.38 -5.22 3.00
CA GLY A 38 -16.57 -5.15 3.84
C GLY A 38 -16.80 -6.36 4.75
N ILE A 39 -15.95 -7.40 4.72
CA ILE A 39 -16.08 -8.59 5.58
C ILE A 39 -15.89 -8.30 7.08
N GLY A 40 -15.38 -7.11 7.43
CA GLY A 40 -15.19 -6.70 8.82
C GLY A 40 -13.77 -6.82 9.34
N LYS A 41 -12.73 -6.78 8.50
CA LYS A 41 -11.32 -6.85 8.93
C LYS A 41 -10.96 -5.74 9.92
N THR A 42 -11.19 -4.48 9.57
CA THR A 42 -11.00 -3.31 10.46
C THR A 42 -11.88 -3.40 11.71
N THR A 43 -13.12 -3.88 11.56
CA THR A 43 -14.03 -4.10 12.68
C THR A 43 -13.47 -5.13 13.67
N LEU A 44 -12.85 -6.21 13.16
CA LEU A 44 -12.18 -7.20 14.00
C LEU A 44 -11.02 -6.54 14.79
N PHE A 45 -10.20 -5.70 14.15
CA PHE A 45 -9.14 -4.97 14.85
C PHE A 45 -9.69 -4.02 15.91
N LYS A 46 -10.73 -3.24 15.59
CA LYS A 46 -11.40 -2.37 16.56
C LYS A 46 -12.01 -3.17 17.73
N THR A 47 -12.50 -4.38 17.47
CA THR A 47 -13.03 -5.28 18.52
C THR A 47 -11.90 -5.83 19.40
N ILE A 48 -10.77 -6.24 18.81
CA ILE A 48 -9.56 -6.67 19.54
C ILE A 48 -9.07 -5.56 20.48
N LEU A 49 -9.10 -4.30 20.00
CA LEU A 49 -8.70 -3.12 20.76
C LEU A 49 -9.76 -2.60 21.76
N ASN A 50 -10.84 -3.35 21.93
CA ASN A 50 -11.95 -3.03 22.83
C ASN A 50 -12.69 -1.70 22.48
N GLN A 51 -12.56 -1.24 21.22
CA GLN A 51 -13.30 -0.08 20.70
C GLN A 51 -14.72 -0.46 20.25
N ILE A 52 -14.94 -1.73 19.91
CA ILE A 52 -16.24 -2.30 19.58
C ILE A 52 -16.48 -3.49 20.52
N ILE A 53 -17.65 -3.50 21.18
CA ILE A 53 -18.04 -4.59 22.09
C ILE A 53 -18.55 -5.76 21.24
N PRO A 54 -17.96 -6.96 21.36
CA PRO A 54 -18.45 -8.12 20.64
C PRO A 54 -19.82 -8.56 21.17
N TYR A 55 -20.65 -9.09 20.27
CA TYR A 55 -21.93 -9.69 20.64
C TYR A 55 -21.76 -11.01 21.41
N GLN A 56 -20.73 -11.78 21.04
CA GLN A 56 -20.39 -13.07 21.66
C GLN A 56 -18.88 -13.31 21.55
N GLY A 57 -18.38 -14.21 22.40
CA GLY A 57 -16.99 -14.66 22.38
C GLY A 57 -16.13 -13.95 23.40
N LYS A 58 -14.83 -14.29 23.36
CA LYS A 58 -13.83 -13.76 24.30
C LYS A 58 -12.55 -13.44 23.56
N ILE A 59 -11.92 -12.34 23.95
CA ILE A 59 -10.60 -11.91 23.49
C ILE A 59 -9.69 -11.89 24.72
N LYS A 60 -8.54 -12.55 24.62
CA LYS A 60 -7.53 -12.61 25.67
C LYS A 60 -6.17 -12.26 25.11
N PHE A 61 -5.51 -11.31 25.74
CA PHE A 61 -4.09 -11.05 25.52
C PHE A 61 -3.23 -11.87 26.46
N GLY A 62 -2.05 -12.23 26.00
CA GLY A 62 -1.04 -12.85 26.84
C GLY A 62 -0.56 -11.91 27.95
N SER A 63 0.07 -12.45 28.99
CA SER A 63 0.68 -11.64 30.04
C SER A 63 1.84 -10.81 29.45
N LYS A 64 1.92 -9.52 29.80
CA LYS A 64 2.93 -8.56 29.34
C LYS A 64 2.88 -8.26 27.82
N VAL A 65 1.70 -8.37 27.20
CA VAL A 65 1.47 -7.88 25.86
C VAL A 65 1.22 -6.39 25.91
N ASP A 66 2.07 -5.63 25.23
CA ASP A 66 1.92 -4.19 25.01
C ASP A 66 1.61 -3.95 23.53
N VAL A 67 0.43 -3.37 23.25
CA VAL A 67 -0.11 -3.23 21.90
C VAL A 67 0.12 -1.83 21.38
N ALA A 68 0.68 -1.72 20.19
CA ALA A 68 0.62 -0.48 19.40
C ALA A 68 -0.27 -0.69 18.18
N TYR A 69 -1.16 0.26 17.93
CA TYR A 69 -2.10 0.23 16.81
C TYR A 69 -1.82 1.35 15.82
N TYR A 70 -1.77 0.99 14.55
CA TYR A 70 -1.76 1.92 13.44
C TYR A 70 -3.14 1.97 12.81
N ASP A 71 -3.79 3.13 12.91
CA ASP A 71 -5.07 3.42 12.26
C ASP A 71 -4.85 4.23 10.97
N GLN A 72 -5.54 3.85 9.92
CA GLN A 72 -5.50 4.54 8.63
C GLN A 72 -5.96 6.01 8.72
N GLU A 73 -6.82 6.36 9.68
CA GLU A 73 -7.41 7.70 9.81
C GLU A 73 -6.45 8.76 10.37
N HIS A 74 -5.23 8.38 10.82
CA HIS A 74 -4.20 9.30 11.38
C HIS A 74 -4.72 10.24 12.48
N SER A 75 -5.76 9.85 13.18
CA SER A 75 -6.48 10.67 14.16
C SER A 75 -5.66 11.07 15.39
N THR A 76 -4.45 10.53 15.53
CA THR A 76 -3.59 10.72 16.71
C THR A 76 -2.59 11.85 16.59
N LEU A 77 -2.43 12.49 15.42
CA LEU A 77 -1.44 13.54 15.20
C LEU A 77 -1.95 14.92 15.63
N SER A 78 -1.10 15.66 16.31
CA SER A 78 -1.36 17.05 16.72
C SER A 78 -1.05 18.02 15.57
N LEU A 79 -2.07 18.46 14.83
CA LEU A 79 -1.91 19.22 13.59
C LEU A 79 -1.14 20.54 13.75
N ASN A 80 -1.10 21.11 14.94
CA ASN A 80 -0.45 22.40 15.27
C ASN A 80 0.99 22.27 15.76
N LYS A 81 1.57 21.06 15.71
CA LYS A 81 2.96 20.79 16.07
C LYS A 81 3.80 20.56 14.82
N THR A 82 5.12 20.72 14.98
CA THR A 82 6.07 20.21 13.98
C THR A 82 6.21 18.70 14.10
N ILE A 83 6.73 18.07 13.06
CA ILE A 83 7.04 16.61 13.07
C ILE A 83 7.98 16.29 14.25
N PHE A 84 9.01 17.13 14.43
CA PHE A 84 9.99 16.94 15.51
C PHE A 84 9.34 17.05 16.89
N ASP A 85 8.53 18.08 17.12
CA ASP A 85 7.86 18.29 18.41
C ASP A 85 6.88 17.16 18.73
N GLU A 86 6.15 16.66 17.73
CA GLU A 86 5.22 15.53 17.92
C GLU A 86 5.97 14.27 18.40
N ILE A 87 7.12 13.95 17.82
CA ILE A 87 7.91 12.81 18.27
C ILE A 87 8.59 13.09 19.60
N SER A 88 9.16 14.29 19.80
CA SER A 88 9.84 14.66 21.04
C SER A 88 8.92 14.60 22.26
N ASP A 89 7.69 15.10 22.12
CA ASP A 89 6.71 15.12 23.22
C ASP A 89 6.22 13.70 23.56
N ASN A 90 6.09 12.85 22.54
CA ASN A 90 5.70 11.45 22.75
C ASN A 90 6.82 10.57 23.31
N PHE A 91 8.09 10.98 23.11
CA PHE A 91 9.29 10.21 23.53
C PHE A 91 10.30 11.12 24.25
N PRO A 92 9.97 11.64 25.44
CA PRO A 92 10.79 12.65 26.13
C PRO A 92 12.17 12.14 26.58
N ASN A 93 12.39 10.83 26.60
CA ASN A 93 13.67 10.23 26.96
C ASN A 93 14.62 10.10 25.76
N MET A 94 14.19 10.37 24.54
CA MET A 94 15.03 10.33 23.36
C MET A 94 15.80 11.62 23.17
N THR A 95 17.05 11.50 22.74
CA THR A 95 17.86 12.66 22.36
C THR A 95 17.40 13.20 21.00
N ASN A 96 17.69 14.50 20.75
CA ASN A 96 17.38 15.13 19.46
C ASN A 96 18.01 14.36 18.28
N THR A 97 19.18 13.76 18.48
CA THR A 97 19.86 12.95 17.45
C THR A 97 19.12 11.67 17.16
N GLU A 98 18.64 10.96 18.18
CA GLU A 98 17.86 9.73 18.01
C GLU A 98 16.53 10.01 17.32
N ILE A 99 15.83 11.09 17.67
CA ILE A 99 14.59 11.53 17.01
C ILE A 99 14.86 11.81 15.54
N ARG A 100 15.88 12.60 15.22
CA ARG A 100 16.22 12.93 13.81
C ARG A 100 16.63 11.70 13.01
N ASN A 101 17.37 10.78 13.60
CA ASN A 101 17.76 9.52 12.94
C ASN A 101 16.52 8.66 12.65
N SER A 102 15.58 8.56 13.58
CA SER A 102 14.35 7.80 13.39
C SER A 102 13.46 8.42 12.31
N LEU A 103 13.34 9.74 12.28
CA LEU A 103 12.62 10.46 11.24
C LEU A 103 13.30 10.34 9.86
N ALA A 104 14.63 10.32 9.83
CA ALA A 104 15.42 10.17 8.60
C ALA A 104 15.21 8.81 7.92
N LEU A 105 14.91 7.74 8.68
CA LEU A 105 14.54 6.42 8.13
C LEU A 105 13.29 6.54 7.23
N PHE A 106 12.33 7.40 7.61
CA PHE A 106 11.12 7.65 6.85
C PHE A 106 11.21 8.89 5.94
N ASN A 107 12.43 9.25 5.50
CA ASN A 107 12.71 10.33 4.56
C ASN A 107 12.42 11.76 5.07
N PHE A 108 12.33 11.99 6.38
CA PHE A 108 12.33 13.35 6.94
C PHE A 108 13.74 13.76 7.29
N LYS A 109 14.36 14.64 6.49
CA LYS A 109 15.77 15.04 6.63
C LYS A 109 15.93 16.56 6.76
N GLY A 110 16.99 16.98 7.43
CA GLY A 110 17.33 18.41 7.55
C GLY A 110 16.19 19.24 8.15
N GLU A 111 15.72 20.24 7.41
CA GLU A 111 14.64 21.14 7.81
C GLU A 111 13.24 20.54 7.69
N ASP A 112 13.07 19.40 6.99
CA ASP A 112 11.77 18.78 6.84
C ASP A 112 11.15 18.38 8.18
N VAL A 113 11.97 18.05 9.17
CA VAL A 113 11.51 17.65 10.52
C VAL A 113 10.77 18.77 11.25
N PHE A 114 10.96 20.02 10.84
CA PHE A 114 10.33 21.20 11.42
C PHE A 114 9.07 21.68 10.66
N LYS A 115 8.65 20.94 9.63
CA LYS A 115 7.36 21.19 8.97
C LYS A 115 6.20 20.93 9.93
N GLU A 116 5.22 21.81 9.90
CA GLU A 116 3.98 21.60 10.63
C GLU A 116 3.19 20.41 10.07
N ILE A 117 2.65 19.58 10.94
CA ILE A 117 1.87 18.39 10.58
C ILE A 117 0.61 18.76 9.78
N SER A 118 0.05 19.94 10.01
CA SER A 118 -1.09 20.48 9.25
C SER A 118 -0.80 20.56 7.74
N LEU A 119 0.44 20.87 7.37
CA LEU A 119 0.89 21.09 5.98
C LEU A 119 1.30 19.79 5.27
N LEU A 120 1.34 18.67 5.97
CA LEU A 120 1.78 17.39 5.41
C LEU A 120 0.70 16.76 4.54
N SER A 121 1.13 16.14 3.45
CA SER A 121 0.30 15.21 2.66
C SER A 121 -0.12 13.99 3.49
N GLY A 122 -1.13 13.26 3.02
CA GLY A 122 -1.57 12.02 3.68
C GLY A 122 -0.44 10.99 3.84
N GLY A 123 0.40 10.81 2.81
CA GLY A 123 1.55 9.92 2.87
C GLY A 123 2.63 10.36 3.87
N GLU A 124 2.89 11.65 3.98
CA GLU A 124 3.82 12.18 4.99
C GLU A 124 3.28 11.98 6.41
N LYS A 125 1.98 12.23 6.64
CA LYS A 125 1.32 11.94 7.93
C LYS A 125 1.43 10.47 8.30
N SER A 126 1.19 9.57 7.34
CA SER A 126 1.37 8.12 7.52
C SER A 126 2.78 7.78 8.01
N ARG A 127 3.81 8.35 7.41
CA ARG A 127 5.21 8.13 7.79
C ARG A 127 5.51 8.63 9.21
N VAL A 128 4.97 9.77 9.63
CA VAL A 128 5.13 10.27 11.00
C VAL A 128 4.50 9.31 12.01
N VAL A 129 3.27 8.86 11.75
CA VAL A 129 2.58 7.89 12.62
C VAL A 129 3.35 6.57 12.70
N LEU A 130 3.84 6.06 11.57
CA LEU A 130 4.64 4.82 11.53
C LEU A 130 5.94 4.97 12.32
N THR A 131 6.64 6.13 12.19
CA THR A 131 7.81 6.43 13.01
C THR A 131 7.47 6.36 14.49
N SER A 132 6.39 7.03 14.91
CA SER A 132 5.93 7.03 16.31
C SER A 132 5.61 5.62 16.82
N ILE A 133 4.96 4.78 16.00
CA ILE A 133 4.59 3.41 16.40
C ILE A 133 5.82 2.51 16.57
N LEU A 134 6.79 2.61 15.67
CA LEU A 134 8.01 1.81 15.74
C LEU A 134 8.91 2.25 16.91
N LEU A 135 8.84 3.51 17.32
CA LEU A 135 9.54 4.01 18.51
C LEU A 135 8.90 3.57 19.84
N LYS A 136 7.61 3.19 19.83
CA LYS A 136 6.97 2.59 21.00
C LYS A 136 7.64 1.25 21.30
N GLN A 137 7.91 1.01 22.58
CA GLN A 137 8.45 -0.28 23.06
C GLN A 137 7.36 -1.38 23.10
N ALA A 138 6.36 -1.28 22.23
CA ALA A 138 5.32 -2.30 22.11
C ALA A 138 5.93 -3.61 21.60
N ASN A 139 5.40 -4.74 22.05
CA ASN A 139 5.80 -6.06 21.60
C ASN A 139 4.75 -6.76 20.72
N PHE A 140 3.61 -6.08 20.48
CA PHE A 140 2.58 -6.51 19.55
C PHE A 140 2.07 -5.32 18.71
N LEU A 141 2.30 -5.38 17.41
CA LEU A 141 1.84 -4.38 16.45
C LEU A 141 0.56 -4.85 15.77
N ILE A 142 -0.46 -4.00 15.75
CA ILE A 142 -1.67 -4.16 14.96
C ILE A 142 -1.67 -3.05 13.91
N LEU A 143 -1.65 -3.40 12.62
CA LEU A 143 -1.49 -2.43 11.53
C LEU A 143 -2.66 -2.58 10.54
N ASP A 144 -3.48 -1.54 10.39
CA ASP A 144 -4.60 -1.50 9.44
C ASP A 144 -4.20 -0.71 8.19
N GLU A 145 -3.96 -1.43 7.08
CA GLU A 145 -3.56 -0.91 5.77
C GLU A 145 -2.35 0.06 5.84
N PRO A 146 -1.21 -0.36 6.44
CA PRO A 146 -0.09 0.55 6.69
C PRO A 146 0.64 0.98 5.41
N THR A 147 0.39 0.32 4.28
CA THR A 147 0.98 0.64 2.97
C THR A 147 0.17 1.67 2.18
N ASN A 148 -1.03 2.03 2.61
CA ASN A 148 -1.86 3.00 1.93
C ASN A 148 -1.21 4.38 1.97
N HIS A 149 -1.26 5.08 0.84
CA HIS A 149 -0.67 6.41 0.64
C HIS A 149 0.85 6.50 0.78
N LEU A 150 1.56 5.37 0.93
CA LEU A 150 3.03 5.35 0.92
C LEU A 150 3.56 5.23 -0.51
N ASP A 151 4.61 5.99 -0.81
CA ASP A 151 5.42 5.79 -2.01
C ASP A 151 6.28 4.51 -1.88
N ILE A 152 6.89 4.08 -3.00
CA ILE A 152 7.65 2.83 -3.06
C ILE A 152 8.80 2.83 -2.05
N ALA A 153 9.53 3.92 -1.94
CA ALA A 153 10.67 4.02 -1.01
C ALA A 153 10.22 3.92 0.46
N SER A 154 9.10 4.56 0.81
CA SER A 154 8.54 4.47 2.17
C SER A 154 8.00 3.08 2.49
N LYS A 155 7.45 2.36 1.49
CA LYS A 155 7.04 0.95 1.66
C LYS A 155 8.24 0.06 1.96
N GLU A 156 9.35 0.20 1.22
CA GLU A 156 10.57 -0.57 1.46
C GLU A 156 11.12 -0.33 2.87
N VAL A 157 11.15 0.92 3.32
CA VAL A 157 11.56 1.26 4.69
C VAL A 157 10.64 0.60 5.73
N LEU A 158 9.33 0.62 5.52
CA LEU A 158 8.38 -0.04 6.41
C LEU A 158 8.59 -1.56 6.43
N GLU A 159 8.76 -2.19 5.27
CA GLU A 159 9.03 -3.63 5.14
C GLU A 159 10.28 -4.02 5.93
N ASP A 160 11.37 -3.27 5.76
CA ASP A 160 12.64 -3.53 6.46
C ASP A 160 12.49 -3.34 7.97
N ALA A 161 11.81 -2.29 8.42
CA ALA A 161 11.56 -2.03 9.83
C ALA A 161 10.71 -3.15 10.47
N LEU A 162 9.65 -3.61 9.78
CA LEU A 162 8.81 -4.70 10.27
C LEU A 162 9.56 -6.05 10.25
N ASN A 163 10.45 -6.28 9.30
CA ASN A 163 11.27 -7.49 9.25
C ASN A 163 12.34 -7.53 10.35
N GLN A 164 12.79 -6.39 10.84
CA GLN A 164 13.71 -6.28 11.97
C GLN A 164 12.98 -6.27 13.32
N PHE A 165 11.68 -6.05 13.34
CA PHE A 165 10.91 -6.01 14.58
C PHE A 165 10.84 -7.40 15.23
N GLU A 166 11.32 -7.50 16.47
CA GLU A 166 11.41 -8.77 17.22
C GLU A 166 10.09 -9.18 17.88
N GLY A 167 9.06 -8.32 17.84
CA GLY A 167 7.75 -8.59 18.40
C GLY A 167 6.85 -9.37 17.45
N THR A 168 5.57 -9.35 17.77
CA THR A 168 4.50 -10.00 16.99
C THR A 168 3.77 -8.95 16.17
N ILE A 169 3.38 -9.29 14.94
CA ILE A 169 2.69 -8.37 14.03
C ILE A 169 1.38 -9.02 13.56
N PHE A 170 0.28 -8.29 13.65
CA PHE A 170 -0.99 -8.65 13.06
C PHE A 170 -1.47 -7.51 12.16
N PHE A 171 -1.59 -7.73 10.86
CA PHE A 171 -1.82 -6.64 9.93
C PHE A 171 -2.84 -6.98 8.84
N ILE A 172 -3.51 -5.94 8.37
CA ILE A 172 -4.35 -5.96 7.16
C ILE A 172 -3.58 -5.25 6.06
N SER A 173 -3.54 -5.82 4.87
CA SER A 173 -3.07 -5.14 3.67
C SER A 173 -3.71 -5.71 2.42
N HIS A 174 -3.94 -4.85 1.43
CA HIS A 174 -4.31 -5.23 0.06
C HIS A 174 -3.09 -5.36 -0.86
N ASP A 175 -1.92 -4.99 -0.39
CA ASP A 175 -0.66 -5.08 -1.12
C ASP A 175 -0.09 -6.51 -1.00
N ARG A 176 -0.26 -7.29 -2.06
CA ARG A 176 0.20 -8.69 -2.10
C ARG A 176 1.72 -8.80 -1.95
N TYR A 177 2.46 -7.84 -2.50
CA TYR A 177 3.91 -7.83 -2.39
C TYR A 177 4.35 -7.63 -0.93
N PHE A 178 3.74 -6.66 -0.27
CA PHE A 178 3.97 -6.38 1.15
C PHE A 178 3.62 -7.61 2.01
N ILE A 179 2.46 -8.26 1.78
CA ILE A 179 2.10 -9.48 2.52
C ILE A 179 3.14 -10.58 2.31
N ASN A 180 3.62 -10.79 1.08
CA ASN A 180 4.64 -11.81 0.78
C ASN A 180 5.97 -11.53 1.47
N LYS A 181 6.34 -10.28 1.66
CA LYS A 181 7.60 -9.86 2.29
C LYS A 181 7.58 -9.98 3.81
N VAL A 182 6.44 -9.72 4.43
CA VAL A 182 6.33 -9.57 5.88
C VAL A 182 5.66 -10.79 6.54
N ALA A 183 4.62 -11.36 5.93
CA ALA A 183 3.82 -12.40 6.57
C ALA A 183 4.54 -13.75 6.64
N THR A 184 4.44 -14.39 7.81
CA THR A 184 4.82 -15.79 8.03
C THR A 184 3.58 -16.70 8.07
N ARG A 185 2.40 -16.12 8.26
CA ARG A 185 1.11 -16.81 8.30
C ARG A 185 0.01 -15.88 7.77
N VAL A 186 -0.95 -16.43 7.06
CA VAL A 186 -2.12 -15.71 6.53
C VAL A 186 -3.38 -16.25 7.18
N ILE A 187 -4.25 -15.37 7.66
CA ILE A 187 -5.58 -15.72 8.15
C ILE A 187 -6.62 -15.12 7.19
N GLU A 188 -7.45 -15.98 6.63
CA GLU A 188 -8.59 -15.56 5.82
C GLU A 188 -9.83 -15.41 6.68
N LEU A 189 -10.34 -14.18 6.77
CA LEU A 189 -11.60 -13.88 7.45
C LEU A 189 -12.78 -14.11 6.49
N THR A 190 -13.74 -14.88 6.96
CA THR A 190 -15.04 -15.08 6.29
C THR A 190 -16.17 -14.74 7.26
N ASN A 191 -17.43 -14.70 6.80
CA ASN A 191 -18.57 -14.39 7.67
C ASN A 191 -18.72 -15.37 8.84
N ASN A 192 -18.26 -16.62 8.69
CA ASN A 192 -18.54 -17.68 9.65
C ASN A 192 -17.28 -18.31 10.28
N LYS A 193 -16.10 -17.94 9.85
CA LYS A 193 -14.85 -18.50 10.38
C LYS A 193 -13.62 -17.71 9.97
N ALA A 194 -12.54 -17.88 10.72
CA ALA A 194 -11.19 -17.53 10.31
C ALA A 194 -10.44 -18.80 9.95
N ILE A 195 -9.80 -18.82 8.76
CA ILE A 195 -9.05 -19.97 8.27
C ILE A 195 -7.58 -19.58 8.22
N SER A 196 -6.75 -20.36 8.90
CA SER A 196 -5.30 -20.12 8.97
C SER A 196 -4.54 -20.91 7.90
N TYR A 197 -3.57 -20.27 7.28
CA TYR A 197 -2.66 -20.83 6.28
C TYR A 197 -1.24 -20.47 6.68
N ASP A 198 -0.40 -21.48 6.88
CA ASP A 198 1.01 -21.27 7.15
C ASP A 198 1.73 -20.79 5.88
N GLY A 199 2.60 -19.80 6.04
CA GLY A 199 3.37 -19.22 4.95
C GLY A 199 2.86 -17.84 4.50
N ASN A 200 3.39 -17.40 3.36
CA ASN A 200 3.10 -16.11 2.77
C ASN A 200 1.84 -16.11 1.88
N TYR A 201 1.57 -14.99 1.22
CA TYR A 201 0.39 -14.84 0.36
C TYR A 201 0.36 -15.83 -0.82
N ASP A 202 1.51 -16.14 -1.42
CA ASP A 202 1.57 -17.06 -2.57
C ASP A 202 1.22 -18.49 -2.15
N LEU A 203 1.67 -18.94 -0.98
CA LEU A 203 1.30 -20.23 -0.40
C LEU A 203 -0.20 -20.26 -0.06
N TYR A 204 -0.74 -19.20 0.56
CA TYR A 204 -2.18 -19.08 0.79
C TYR A 204 -3.01 -19.25 -0.49
N ILE A 205 -2.63 -18.54 -1.58
CA ILE A 205 -3.32 -18.69 -2.86
C ILE A 205 -3.18 -20.09 -3.44
N SER A 206 -2.01 -20.71 -3.33
CA SER A 206 -1.79 -22.10 -3.79
C SER A 206 -2.70 -23.08 -3.06
N HIS A 207 -2.83 -22.97 -1.73
CA HIS A 207 -3.74 -23.78 -0.94
C HIS A 207 -5.21 -23.54 -1.30
N LYS A 208 -5.60 -22.28 -1.51
CA LYS A 208 -6.97 -21.93 -1.89
C LYS A 208 -7.36 -22.51 -3.25
N ILE A 209 -6.43 -22.56 -4.19
CA ILE A 209 -6.64 -23.20 -5.51
C ILE A 209 -6.74 -24.71 -5.36
N ALA A 210 -5.91 -25.34 -4.50
CA ALA A 210 -5.90 -26.78 -4.28
C ALA A 210 -7.14 -27.30 -3.55
N ILE A 211 -7.76 -26.48 -2.67
CA ILE A 211 -8.95 -26.86 -1.89
C ILE A 211 -10.26 -26.72 -2.69
N LYS A 212 -10.28 -25.97 -3.80
CA LYS A 212 -11.46 -25.98 -4.66
C LYS A 212 -11.59 -27.36 -5.29
N PRO A 213 -12.67 -28.13 -4.98
CA PRO A 213 -12.86 -29.42 -5.64
C PRO A 213 -12.91 -29.16 -7.15
N VAL A 214 -12.13 -29.93 -7.90
CA VAL A 214 -12.14 -29.90 -9.36
C VAL A 214 -13.53 -30.32 -9.83
N LYS A 215 -14.47 -29.37 -9.88
CA LYS A 215 -15.61 -29.51 -10.78
C LYS A 215 -15.03 -29.39 -12.19
N LYS A 216 -15.17 -30.48 -12.92
CA LYS A 216 -14.86 -30.53 -14.35
C LYS A 216 -15.59 -29.37 -15.07
N GLU A 217 -14.87 -28.30 -15.28
CA GLU A 217 -15.12 -27.33 -16.36
C GLU A 217 -13.80 -26.58 -16.60
N ASN A 218 -12.95 -27.26 -17.39
CA ASN A 218 -11.61 -26.82 -17.73
C ASN A 218 -11.60 -25.71 -18.80
N THR A 219 -12.77 -25.22 -19.21
CA THR A 219 -12.92 -24.19 -20.25
C THR A 219 -12.90 -22.77 -19.69
N ASP A 220 -13.53 -22.51 -18.55
CA ASP A 220 -13.65 -21.15 -18.03
C ASP A 220 -12.36 -20.64 -17.41
N TYR A 221 -11.59 -21.50 -16.75
CA TYR A 221 -10.28 -21.11 -16.18
C TYR A 221 -9.23 -20.80 -17.25
N LEU A 222 -9.20 -21.58 -18.32
CA LEU A 222 -8.34 -21.34 -19.48
C LEU A 222 -8.75 -20.05 -20.20
N ASN A 223 -10.04 -19.78 -20.31
CA ASN A 223 -10.59 -18.56 -20.88
C ASN A 223 -10.28 -17.33 -20.00
N MET A 224 -10.44 -17.42 -18.67
CA MET A 224 -10.04 -16.35 -17.73
C MET A 224 -8.54 -16.08 -17.72
N LYS A 225 -7.71 -17.14 -17.80
CA LYS A 225 -6.25 -16.99 -17.86
C LYS A 225 -5.82 -16.36 -19.18
N GLN A 226 -6.45 -16.74 -20.30
CA GLN A 226 -6.24 -16.14 -21.60
C GLN A 226 -6.73 -14.69 -21.64
N GLN A 227 -7.92 -14.41 -21.10
CA GLN A 227 -8.42 -13.04 -20.97
C GLN A 227 -7.50 -12.16 -20.12
N ASN A 228 -7.08 -12.62 -18.95
CA ASN A 228 -6.15 -11.86 -18.09
C ASN A 228 -4.78 -11.64 -18.75
N ALA A 229 -4.28 -12.63 -19.52
CA ALA A 229 -3.05 -12.47 -20.29
C ALA A 229 -3.23 -11.45 -21.44
N MET A 230 -4.39 -11.45 -22.11
CA MET A 230 -4.74 -10.46 -23.12
C MET A 230 -4.89 -9.06 -22.52
N TYR A 231 -5.55 -8.92 -21.36
CA TYR A 231 -5.65 -7.64 -20.63
C TYR A 231 -4.28 -7.06 -20.28
N ARG A 232 -3.40 -7.89 -19.70
CA ARG A 232 -2.01 -7.45 -19.39
C ARG A 232 -1.23 -7.05 -20.63
N LYS A 233 -1.40 -7.78 -21.73
CA LYS A 233 -0.74 -7.46 -23.00
C LYS A 233 -1.24 -6.12 -23.59
N GLN A 234 -2.54 -5.84 -23.48
CA GLN A 234 -3.12 -4.58 -23.89
C GLN A 234 -2.68 -3.41 -22.99
N GLN A 235 -2.68 -3.58 -21.67
CA GLN A 235 -2.15 -2.55 -20.76
C GLN A 235 -0.69 -2.21 -21.03
N ASN A 236 0.14 -3.23 -21.25
CA ASN A 236 1.55 -3.00 -21.60
C ASN A 236 1.72 -2.29 -22.93
N LYS A 237 0.82 -2.56 -23.91
CA LYS A 237 0.82 -1.86 -25.19
C LYS A 237 0.45 -0.39 -25.03
N ILE A 238 -0.60 -0.08 -24.26
CA ILE A 238 -1.03 1.29 -23.96
C ILE A 238 0.12 2.03 -23.26
N LYS A 239 0.70 1.46 -22.19
CA LYS A 239 1.81 2.07 -21.45
C LYS A 239 3.05 2.31 -22.31
N LYS A 240 3.31 1.44 -23.31
CA LYS A 240 4.42 1.64 -24.25
C LYS A 240 4.17 2.84 -25.16
N VAL A 241 2.95 3.00 -25.67
CA VAL A 241 2.56 4.13 -26.49
C VAL A 241 2.57 5.43 -25.68
N GLU A 242 2.08 5.44 -24.45
CA GLU A 242 2.13 6.57 -23.51
C GLU A 242 3.58 7.05 -23.28
N ASN A 243 4.52 6.13 -23.07
CA ASN A 243 5.92 6.49 -22.91
C ASN A 243 6.52 7.09 -24.19
N GLN A 244 6.12 6.61 -25.38
CA GLN A 244 6.57 7.17 -26.65
C GLN A 244 6.01 8.57 -26.89
N ILE A 245 4.74 8.80 -26.56
CA ILE A 245 4.08 10.12 -26.59
C ILE A 245 4.86 11.09 -25.70
N SER A 246 5.09 10.75 -24.44
CA SER A 246 5.82 11.60 -23.51
C SER A 246 7.25 11.94 -23.98
N THR A 247 7.93 11.00 -24.64
CA THR A 247 9.26 11.23 -25.19
C THR A 247 9.22 12.22 -26.36
N LEU A 248 8.23 12.10 -27.27
CA LEU A 248 8.08 13.02 -28.40
C LEU A 248 7.65 14.42 -27.92
N GLU A 249 6.75 14.53 -26.97
CA GLU A 249 6.35 15.81 -26.37
C GLU A 249 7.55 16.53 -25.76
N GLN A 250 8.43 15.81 -25.09
CA GLN A 250 9.66 16.39 -24.53
C GLN A 250 10.62 16.87 -25.64
N GLN A 251 10.81 16.08 -26.69
CA GLN A 251 11.65 16.48 -27.85
C GLN A 251 11.10 17.72 -28.58
N ILE A 252 9.78 17.79 -28.77
CA ILE A 252 9.13 18.96 -29.40
C ILE A 252 9.32 20.19 -28.49
N ASN A 253 9.17 20.05 -27.18
CA ASN A 253 9.36 21.16 -26.24
C ASN A 253 10.82 21.65 -26.23
N ASP A 254 11.80 20.74 -26.27
CA ASP A 254 13.22 21.07 -26.30
C ASP A 254 13.58 21.81 -27.60
N LEU A 255 13.13 21.33 -28.75
CA LEU A 255 13.33 21.99 -30.06
C LEU A 255 12.59 23.33 -30.15
N THR A 256 11.41 23.44 -29.56
CA THR A 256 10.65 24.70 -29.51
C THR A 256 11.40 25.73 -28.68
N ASN A 257 12.00 25.34 -27.57
CA ASN A 257 12.84 26.23 -26.76
C ASN A 257 14.11 26.64 -27.51
N GLU A 258 14.72 25.70 -28.25
CA GLU A 258 15.87 26.00 -29.10
C GLU A 258 15.51 26.98 -30.22
N LEU A 259 14.33 26.85 -30.85
CA LEU A 259 13.82 27.72 -31.89
C LEU A 259 13.72 29.18 -31.44
N HIS A 260 13.44 29.42 -30.15
CA HIS A 260 13.32 30.74 -29.56
C HIS A 260 14.65 31.30 -29.04
N SER A 261 15.78 30.62 -29.23
CA SER A 261 17.08 31.11 -28.82
C SER A 261 17.59 32.21 -29.78
N ASP A 262 18.29 33.19 -29.23
CA ASP A 262 18.83 34.32 -30.01
C ASP A 262 19.77 33.87 -31.17
N GLU A 263 20.39 32.70 -31.00
CA GLU A 263 21.28 32.11 -32.02
C GLU A 263 20.52 31.56 -33.22
N VAL A 264 19.33 30.98 -33.01
CA VAL A 264 18.52 30.36 -34.07
C VAL A 264 17.61 31.39 -34.74
N VAL A 265 17.05 32.34 -33.98
CA VAL A 265 16.18 33.40 -34.54
C VAL A 265 16.90 34.25 -35.58
N ASN A 266 18.23 34.44 -35.47
CA ASN A 266 19.03 35.21 -36.38
C ASN A 266 19.58 34.38 -37.57
N ASP A 267 19.40 33.05 -37.59
CA ASP A 267 19.84 32.15 -38.68
C ASP A 267 18.64 31.49 -39.37
N TYR A 268 18.25 32.06 -40.50
CA TYR A 268 17.09 31.60 -41.29
C TYR A 268 17.17 30.14 -41.73
N GLN A 269 18.37 29.63 -42.01
CA GLN A 269 18.52 28.21 -42.42
C GLN A 269 18.31 27.27 -41.26
N LYS A 270 18.87 27.61 -40.08
CA LYS A 270 18.77 26.84 -38.88
C LYS A 270 17.32 26.86 -38.31
N TYR A 271 16.68 28.02 -38.38
CA TYR A 271 15.28 28.21 -38.03
C TYR A 271 14.36 27.27 -38.82
N ASN A 272 14.49 27.26 -40.15
CA ASN A 272 13.65 26.39 -40.98
C ASN A 272 13.92 24.91 -40.73
N GLN A 273 15.18 24.49 -40.54
CA GLN A 273 15.51 23.10 -40.23
C GLN A 273 14.86 22.62 -38.93
N ILE A 274 14.91 23.43 -37.87
CA ILE A 274 14.29 23.09 -36.58
C ILE A 274 12.76 23.11 -36.68
N SER A 275 12.20 24.08 -37.43
CA SER A 275 10.74 24.15 -37.65
C SER A 275 10.23 22.94 -38.44
N ASP A 276 10.97 22.48 -39.48
CA ASP A 276 10.60 21.27 -40.22
C ASP A 276 10.69 20.01 -39.29
N GLN A 277 11.72 19.92 -38.45
CA GLN A 277 11.83 18.83 -37.46
C GLN A 277 10.69 18.82 -36.48
N ILE A 278 10.29 19.97 -35.95
CA ILE A 278 9.12 20.08 -35.06
C ILE A 278 7.88 19.57 -35.77
N THR A 279 7.64 20.00 -37.01
CA THR A 279 6.49 19.57 -37.82
C THR A 279 6.46 18.06 -38.03
N ASP A 280 7.61 17.45 -38.30
CA ASP A 280 7.73 16.00 -38.48
C ASP A 280 7.44 15.26 -37.15
N LEU A 281 7.92 15.75 -36.00
CA LEU A 281 7.66 15.17 -34.71
C LEU A 281 6.20 15.34 -34.29
N GLU A 282 5.55 16.48 -34.59
CA GLU A 282 4.12 16.71 -34.34
C GLU A 282 3.25 15.74 -35.15
N ASN A 283 3.62 15.45 -36.42
CA ASN A 283 2.92 14.43 -37.19
C ASN A 283 3.08 13.05 -36.60
N GLN A 284 4.27 12.66 -36.14
CA GLN A 284 4.49 11.40 -35.45
C GLN A 284 3.72 11.32 -34.12
N LEU A 285 3.62 12.43 -33.39
CA LEU A 285 2.85 12.53 -32.15
C LEU A 285 1.34 12.30 -32.41
N ASN A 286 0.80 12.92 -33.47
CA ASN A 286 -0.60 12.73 -33.85
C ASN A 286 -0.90 11.28 -34.24
N ASP A 287 -0.03 10.61 -34.99
CA ASP A 287 -0.18 9.19 -35.34
C ASP A 287 -0.16 8.29 -34.07
N LEU A 288 0.67 8.62 -33.08
CA LEU A 288 0.71 7.87 -31.81
C LEU A 288 -0.51 8.15 -30.94
N LEU A 289 -1.05 9.36 -30.93
CA LEU A 289 -2.28 9.70 -30.22
C LEU A 289 -3.48 8.93 -30.79
N GLU A 290 -3.62 8.83 -32.13
CA GLU A 290 -4.65 8.00 -32.76
C GLU A 290 -4.52 6.52 -32.38
N GLN A 291 -3.29 5.99 -32.36
CA GLN A 291 -3.02 4.62 -31.94
C GLN A 291 -3.37 4.41 -30.44
N TRP A 292 -3.10 5.38 -29.60
CA TRP A 292 -3.44 5.36 -28.18
C TRP A 292 -4.94 5.37 -27.95
N GLU A 293 -5.67 6.28 -28.62
CA GLU A 293 -7.15 6.36 -28.55
C GLU A 293 -7.80 5.05 -29.00
N GLY A 294 -7.36 4.46 -30.10
CA GLY A 294 -7.85 3.17 -30.59
C GLY A 294 -7.57 2.02 -29.60
N ALA A 295 -6.39 2.02 -28.98
CA ALA A 295 -6.02 1.02 -27.98
C ALA A 295 -6.84 1.16 -26.69
N VAL A 296 -7.08 2.39 -26.22
CA VAL A 296 -7.89 2.70 -25.01
C VAL A 296 -9.37 2.39 -25.23
N THR A 297 -9.92 2.72 -26.39
CA THR A 297 -11.32 2.41 -26.75
C THR A 297 -11.55 0.90 -26.76
N THR A 298 -10.67 0.15 -27.43
CA THR A 298 -10.70 -1.32 -27.47
C THR A 298 -10.56 -1.93 -26.06
N TYR A 299 -9.82 -1.29 -25.15
CA TYR A 299 -9.67 -1.72 -23.77
C TYR A 299 -10.94 -1.48 -22.93
N LYS A 300 -11.63 -0.35 -23.15
CA LYS A 300 -12.87 0.00 -22.45
C LYS A 300 -14.07 -0.86 -22.88
N GLU A 301 -14.18 -1.20 -24.17
CA GLU A 301 -15.27 -2.02 -24.70
C GLU A 301 -15.23 -3.48 -24.25
N LYS A 302 -14.08 -3.94 -23.77
CA LYS A 302 -13.87 -5.34 -23.30
C LYS A 302 -13.86 -5.48 -21.78
N LYS A 303 -14.14 -4.43 -21.04
CA LYS A 303 -14.24 -4.39 -19.58
C LYS A 303 -15.67 -4.57 -19.12
#